data_09ce7c5e0429877e772b801818873b73
#
_entry.id   09ce7c5e0429877e772b801818873b73
#
_cell.length_a   1.000
_cell.length_b   1.000
_cell.length_c   1.000
_cell.angle_alpha   90.00
_cell.angle_beta   90.00
_cell.angle_gamma   90.00
#
_symmetry.space_group_name_H-M   'P 1'
#
loop_
_entity.id
_entity.type
_entity.pdbx_description
1 polymer ?
#
loop_
_entity_poly.entity_id
_entity_poly.type
_entity_poly.pdbx_seq_one_letter_code
_entity_poly.pdbx_strand_id
1 'polypeptide(L)'
;MRKAVPFTAFLVLTVTAIPLRASSFDSVPPDQQSIDALEARALQAEPREQCFLYAQVVHQMTELSIRQYAAGDSGKAAGLLKQIQQFSKKIHFALGRNDKRLKDAELLLDHTAFRLGEMLHSSTVDDQALVQETLAEVNQAENAAMMKVFQK
;
A
#
# COMPACT_ATOMS: atom_id res chain seq x y z
N MET A 1 6.22 -28.84 -74.69
CA MET A 1 6.82 -29.18 -73.37
C MET A 1 6.47 -28.10 -72.35
N ARG A 2 5.49 -28.34 -71.53
CA ARG A 2 5.08 -27.39 -70.42
C ARG A 2 5.48 -28.04 -69.14
N LYS A 3 6.46 -27.42 -68.43
CA LYS A 3 6.88 -27.88 -67.12
C LYS A 3 5.98 -27.17 -66.07
N ALA A 4 5.19 -27.97 -65.36
CA ALA A 4 4.41 -27.53 -64.21
C ALA A 4 5.33 -27.39 -63.01
N VAL A 5 5.27 -26.22 -62.35
CA VAL A 5 5.94 -25.94 -61.08
C VAL A 5 4.89 -26.10 -59.96
N PRO A 6 5.10 -26.95 -58.95
CA PRO A 6 4.19 -27.03 -57.81
C PRO A 6 4.44 -25.86 -56.85
N PHE A 7 3.40 -25.12 -56.58
CA PHE A 7 3.36 -24.04 -55.63
C PHE A 7 3.17 -24.66 -54.23
N THR A 8 4.25 -24.73 -53.46
CA THR A 8 4.20 -25.20 -52.08
C THR A 8 3.79 -24.04 -51.20
N ALA A 9 2.54 -24.05 -50.75
CA ALA A 9 2.02 -23.09 -49.76
C ALA A 9 2.60 -23.40 -48.40
N PHE A 10 3.49 -22.55 -47.93
CA PHE A 10 4.04 -22.59 -46.58
C PHE A 10 3.07 -21.89 -45.63
N LEU A 11 2.30 -22.68 -44.87
CA LEU A 11 1.40 -22.21 -43.85
C LEU A 11 2.25 -21.85 -42.60
N VAL A 12 2.58 -20.57 -42.44
CA VAL A 12 3.25 -20.06 -41.23
C VAL A 12 2.21 -19.90 -40.12
N LEU A 13 2.22 -20.86 -39.21
CA LEU A 13 1.41 -20.81 -37.99
C LEU A 13 2.10 -19.83 -37.00
N THR A 14 1.67 -18.59 -37.00
CA THR A 14 2.11 -17.60 -35.97
C THR A 14 1.42 -17.91 -34.66
N VAL A 15 2.11 -18.62 -33.78
CA VAL A 15 1.71 -18.76 -32.38
C VAL A 15 1.91 -17.40 -31.69
N THR A 16 0.84 -16.64 -31.53
CA THR A 16 0.84 -15.45 -30.69
C THR A 16 0.89 -15.91 -29.23
N ALA A 17 2.08 -15.90 -28.66
CA ALA A 17 2.26 -16.05 -27.23
C ALA A 17 1.63 -14.82 -26.53
N ILE A 18 0.44 -15.01 -25.97
CA ILE A 18 -0.16 -14.04 -25.06
C ILE A 18 0.69 -14.10 -23.78
N PRO A 19 1.40 -13.02 -23.39
CA PRO A 19 2.07 -13.00 -22.10
C PRO A 19 0.96 -13.04 -21.04
N LEU A 20 0.81 -14.17 -20.35
CA LEU A 20 0.13 -14.20 -19.06
C LEU A 20 0.89 -13.21 -18.18
N ARG A 21 0.34 -12.01 -18.03
CA ARG A 21 0.72 -11.13 -16.93
C ARG A 21 0.27 -11.85 -15.66
N ALA A 22 1.17 -12.64 -15.10
CA ALA A 22 1.12 -12.93 -13.69
C ALA A 22 1.04 -11.57 -13.00
N SER A 23 -0.07 -11.30 -12.33
CA SER A 23 -0.20 -10.18 -11.42
C SER A 23 0.69 -10.49 -10.22
N SER A 24 2.00 -10.41 -10.40
CA SER A 24 2.88 -10.17 -9.30
C SER A 24 2.42 -8.84 -8.72
N PHE A 25 2.10 -8.84 -7.44
CA PHE A 25 2.04 -7.64 -6.62
C PHE A 25 3.47 -7.06 -6.48
N ASP A 26 4.22 -7.00 -7.56
CA ASP A 26 5.35 -6.11 -7.73
C ASP A 26 4.77 -4.72 -7.90
N SER A 27 4.23 -4.23 -6.79
CA SER A 27 3.85 -2.84 -6.65
C SER A 27 5.11 -2.03 -6.90
N VAL A 28 5.09 -1.22 -7.96
CA VAL A 28 6.03 -0.11 -8.12
C VAL A 28 6.19 0.54 -6.74
N PRO A 29 7.42 0.68 -6.24
CA PRO A 29 7.62 1.25 -4.92
C PRO A 29 6.86 2.56 -4.82
N PRO A 30 6.05 2.80 -3.77
CA PRO A 30 5.24 3.99 -3.67
C PRO A 30 6.11 5.25 -3.75
N ASP A 31 5.74 6.17 -4.60
CA ASP A 31 6.33 7.50 -4.67
C ASP A 31 5.34 8.54 -4.12
N GLN A 32 5.79 9.77 -3.94
CA GLN A 32 4.95 10.83 -3.41
C GLN A 32 3.71 11.07 -4.28
N GLN A 33 3.85 11.03 -5.60
CA GLN A 33 2.74 11.26 -6.53
C GLN A 33 1.66 10.19 -6.42
N SER A 34 2.04 8.92 -6.28
CA SER A 34 1.08 7.82 -6.10
C SER A 34 0.34 7.92 -4.76
N ILE A 35 1.03 8.37 -3.72
CA ILE A 35 0.43 8.61 -2.40
C ILE A 35 -0.57 9.76 -2.47
N ASP A 36 -0.21 10.89 -3.09
CA ASP A 36 -1.08 12.06 -3.23
C ASP A 36 -2.37 11.71 -4.01
N ALA A 37 -2.24 10.90 -5.07
CA ALA A 37 -3.39 10.43 -5.84
C ALA A 37 -4.29 9.50 -5.02
N LEU A 38 -3.70 8.61 -4.20
CA LEU A 38 -4.44 7.71 -3.32
C LEU A 38 -5.14 8.48 -2.19
N GLU A 39 -4.48 9.50 -1.62
CA GLU A 39 -5.05 10.39 -0.62
C GLU A 39 -6.27 11.13 -1.19
N ALA A 40 -6.14 11.75 -2.36
CA ALA A 40 -7.25 12.43 -3.02
C ALA A 40 -8.44 11.49 -3.26
N ARG A 41 -8.17 10.25 -3.67
CA ARG A 41 -9.19 9.20 -3.83
C ARG A 41 -9.85 8.84 -2.50
N ALA A 42 -9.08 8.70 -1.43
CA ALA A 42 -9.59 8.37 -0.10
C ALA A 42 -10.51 9.45 0.45
N LEU A 43 -10.16 10.73 0.22
CA LEU A 43 -10.97 11.87 0.65
C LEU A 43 -12.31 11.98 -0.10
N GLN A 44 -12.37 11.51 -1.35
CA GLN A 44 -13.57 11.56 -2.20
C GLN A 44 -14.40 10.27 -2.15
N ALA A 45 -13.89 9.23 -1.50
CA ALA A 45 -14.54 7.93 -1.45
C ALA A 45 -15.79 7.95 -0.58
N GLU A 46 -16.70 7.01 -0.85
CA GLU A 46 -17.84 6.77 0.02
C GLU A 46 -17.36 6.39 1.45
N PRO A 47 -18.08 6.80 2.50
CA PRO A 47 -17.68 6.51 3.89
C PRO A 47 -17.35 5.03 4.16
N ARG A 48 -18.05 4.11 3.49
CA ARG A 48 -17.82 2.65 3.63
C ARG A 48 -16.49 2.16 3.06
N GLU A 49 -15.85 2.95 2.21
CA GLU A 49 -14.58 2.60 1.54
C GLU A 49 -13.39 3.35 2.16
N GLN A 50 -13.66 4.43 2.88
CA GLN A 50 -12.63 5.33 3.41
C GLN A 50 -11.65 4.62 4.34
N CYS A 51 -12.13 3.76 5.25
CA CYS A 51 -11.28 3.06 6.20
C CYS A 51 -10.17 2.28 5.49
N PHE A 52 -10.51 1.48 4.49
CA PHE A 52 -9.53 0.71 3.73
C PHE A 52 -8.57 1.59 2.92
N LEU A 53 -9.10 2.65 2.28
CA LEU A 53 -8.26 3.58 1.50
C LEU A 53 -7.28 4.34 2.39
N TYR A 54 -7.70 4.77 3.59
CA TYR A 54 -6.78 5.38 4.56
C TYR A 54 -5.72 4.40 5.05
N ALA A 55 -6.06 3.11 5.26
CA ALA A 55 -5.08 2.09 5.59
C ALA A 55 -4.05 1.92 4.46
N GLN A 56 -4.48 1.99 3.19
CA GLN A 56 -3.56 1.97 2.05
C GLN A 56 -2.64 3.21 2.02
N VAL A 57 -3.17 4.40 2.30
CA VAL A 57 -2.36 5.63 2.40
C VAL A 57 -1.30 5.49 3.49
N VAL A 58 -1.70 5.07 4.68
CA VAL A 58 -0.79 4.85 5.83
C VAL A 58 0.31 3.85 5.48
N HIS A 59 -0.05 2.74 4.83
CA HIS A 59 0.92 1.73 4.42
C HIS A 59 1.92 2.28 3.40
N GLN A 60 1.46 2.94 2.34
CA GLN A 60 2.35 3.49 1.31
C GLN A 60 3.26 4.61 1.85
N MET A 61 2.74 5.48 2.73
CA MET A 61 3.55 6.48 3.42
C MET A 61 4.63 5.83 4.28
N THR A 62 4.32 4.72 4.96
CA THR A 62 5.28 3.97 5.78
C THR A 62 6.40 3.41 4.91
N GLU A 63 6.08 2.75 3.80
CA GLU A 63 7.10 2.21 2.89
C GLU A 63 7.98 3.32 2.28
N LEU A 64 7.39 4.48 1.93
CA LEU A 64 8.16 5.62 1.46
C LEU A 64 9.05 6.20 2.57
N SER A 65 8.53 6.33 3.79
CA SER A 65 9.29 6.83 4.95
C SER A 65 10.50 5.97 5.24
N ILE A 66 10.36 4.64 5.24
CA ILE A 66 11.45 3.68 5.43
C ILE A 66 12.53 3.87 4.36
N ARG A 67 12.14 4.03 3.10
CA ARG A 67 13.10 4.27 2.01
C ARG A 67 13.81 5.62 2.12
N GLN A 68 13.09 6.69 2.47
CA GLN A 68 13.70 8.00 2.69
C GLN A 68 14.70 7.95 3.84
N TYR A 69 14.36 7.26 4.91
CA TYR A 69 15.25 7.06 6.04
C TYR A 69 16.51 6.30 5.66
N ALA A 70 16.37 5.18 4.92
CA ALA A 70 17.49 4.40 4.42
C ALA A 70 18.40 5.18 3.43
N ALA A 71 17.82 6.15 2.70
CA ALA A 71 18.55 7.05 1.82
C ALA A 71 19.26 8.22 2.56
N GLY A 72 19.11 8.31 3.88
CA GLY A 72 19.69 9.40 4.69
C GLY A 72 18.82 10.66 4.76
N ASP A 73 17.61 10.64 4.23
CA ASP A 73 16.64 11.75 4.21
C ASP A 73 15.72 11.71 5.43
N SER A 74 16.29 11.74 6.65
CA SER A 74 15.54 11.63 7.91
C SER A 74 14.45 12.72 8.05
N GLY A 75 14.71 13.92 7.52
CA GLY A 75 13.72 15.01 7.53
C GLY A 75 12.46 14.72 6.71
N LYS A 76 12.60 14.12 5.52
CA LYS A 76 11.46 13.69 4.71
C LYS A 76 10.74 12.50 5.35
N ALA A 77 11.50 11.54 5.88
CA ALA A 77 10.94 10.43 6.63
C ALA A 77 10.11 10.91 7.82
N ALA A 78 10.62 11.85 8.61
CA ALA A 78 9.91 12.45 9.74
C ALA A 78 8.62 13.18 9.31
N GLY A 79 8.64 13.87 8.18
CA GLY A 79 7.45 14.49 7.60
C GLY A 79 6.35 13.47 7.28
N LEU A 80 6.71 12.35 6.67
CA LEU A 80 5.80 11.25 6.38
C LEU A 80 5.26 10.59 7.66
N LEU A 81 6.11 10.34 8.65
CA LEU A 81 5.70 9.76 9.94
C LEU A 81 4.61 10.60 10.61
N LYS A 82 4.72 11.94 10.60
CA LYS A 82 3.68 12.83 11.13
C LYS A 82 2.38 12.75 10.33
N GLN A 83 2.44 12.60 9.01
CA GLN A 83 1.25 12.40 8.18
C GLN A 83 0.60 11.04 8.47
N ILE A 84 1.37 9.97 8.66
CA ILE A 84 0.89 8.64 9.04
C ILE A 84 0.07 8.74 10.33
N GLN A 85 0.55 9.44 11.36
CA GLN A 85 -0.21 9.65 12.60
C GLN A 85 -1.57 10.33 12.35
N GLN A 86 -1.60 11.35 11.48
CA GLN A 86 -2.85 12.04 11.13
C GLN A 86 -3.85 11.13 10.42
N PHE A 87 -3.36 10.31 9.46
CA PHE A 87 -4.21 9.37 8.74
C PHE A 87 -4.68 8.20 9.61
N SER A 88 -3.85 7.72 10.52
CA SER A 88 -4.24 6.69 11.51
C SER A 88 -5.41 7.17 12.38
N LYS A 89 -5.41 8.44 12.81
CA LYS A 89 -6.56 9.05 13.49
C LYS A 89 -7.80 9.12 12.61
N LYS A 90 -7.65 9.47 11.31
CA LYS A 90 -8.78 9.46 10.36
C LYS A 90 -9.40 8.06 10.22
N ILE A 91 -8.60 6.99 10.23
CA ILE A 91 -9.09 5.61 10.21
C ILE A 91 -10.02 5.37 11.40
N HIS A 92 -9.60 5.74 12.59
CA HIS A 92 -10.40 5.56 13.80
C HIS A 92 -11.78 6.23 13.69
N PHE A 93 -11.86 7.44 13.14
CA PHE A 93 -13.12 8.15 12.92
C PHE A 93 -13.95 7.62 11.75
N ALA A 94 -13.31 7.01 10.76
CA ALA A 94 -13.97 6.45 9.58
C ALA A 94 -14.60 5.07 9.83
N LEU A 95 -14.26 4.39 10.94
CA LEU A 95 -14.75 3.05 11.26
C LEU A 95 -16.26 3.03 11.49
N GLY A 96 -17.01 2.52 10.48
CA GLY A 96 -18.45 2.35 10.51
C GLY A 96 -18.88 0.91 10.76
N ARG A 97 -20.20 0.68 10.85
CA ARG A 97 -20.76 -0.67 11.04
C ARG A 97 -20.71 -1.55 9.79
N ASN A 98 -20.65 -0.94 8.62
CA ASN A 98 -20.76 -1.60 7.32
C ASN A 98 -19.59 -1.30 6.39
N ASP A 99 -18.39 -1.13 6.94
CA ASP A 99 -17.21 -0.86 6.14
C ASP A 99 -16.91 -2.02 5.18
N LYS A 100 -16.67 -1.68 3.94
CA LYS A 100 -16.16 -2.61 2.94
C LYS A 100 -14.69 -2.90 3.22
N ARG A 101 -14.28 -4.14 3.04
CA ARG A 101 -12.88 -4.56 3.13
C ARG A 101 -12.23 -4.26 4.50
N LEU A 102 -13.03 -4.26 5.57
CA LEU A 102 -12.55 -3.97 6.91
C LEU A 102 -11.46 -4.95 7.37
N LYS A 103 -11.62 -6.24 7.03
CA LYS A 103 -10.60 -7.25 7.32
C LYS A 103 -9.30 -7.00 6.54
N ASP A 104 -9.40 -6.55 5.30
CA ASP A 104 -8.22 -6.20 4.51
C ASP A 104 -7.52 -4.97 5.09
N ALA A 105 -8.28 -3.99 5.59
CA ALA A 105 -7.74 -2.83 6.28
C ALA A 105 -7.00 -3.21 7.57
N GLU A 106 -7.57 -4.08 8.38
CA GLU A 106 -6.96 -4.59 9.61
C GLU A 106 -5.65 -5.31 9.30
N LEU A 107 -5.64 -6.26 8.37
CA LEU A 107 -4.42 -6.99 7.98
C LEU A 107 -3.33 -6.05 7.41
N LEU A 108 -3.73 -5.02 6.68
CA LEU A 108 -2.79 -4.04 6.13
C LEU A 108 -2.19 -3.16 7.23
N LEU A 109 -2.98 -2.79 8.23
CA LEU A 109 -2.50 -2.02 9.39
C LEU A 109 -1.57 -2.84 10.27
N ASP A 110 -1.87 -4.13 10.51
CA ASP A 110 -0.98 -5.07 11.20
C ASP A 110 0.38 -5.17 10.50
N HIS A 111 0.37 -5.38 9.18
CA HIS A 111 1.60 -5.39 8.39
C HIS A 111 2.36 -4.07 8.47
N THR A 112 1.65 -2.94 8.43
CA THR A 112 2.24 -1.60 8.55
C THR A 112 2.89 -1.38 9.91
N ALA A 113 2.24 -1.82 10.99
CA ALA A 113 2.79 -1.78 12.34
C ALA A 113 4.08 -2.61 12.45
N PHE A 114 4.09 -3.81 11.86
CA PHE A 114 5.30 -4.62 11.77
C PHE A 114 6.45 -3.87 11.08
N ARG A 115 6.19 -3.24 9.93
CA ARG A 115 7.20 -2.46 9.18
C ARG A 115 7.73 -1.26 9.97
N LEU A 116 6.87 -0.56 10.71
CA LEU A 116 7.30 0.52 11.62
C LEU A 116 8.13 -0.02 12.79
N GLY A 117 7.81 -1.20 13.30
CA GLY A 117 8.62 -1.89 14.30
C GLY A 117 10.04 -2.20 13.80
N GLU A 118 10.19 -2.67 12.57
CA GLU A 118 11.50 -2.85 11.93
C GLU A 118 12.26 -1.52 11.80
N MET A 119 11.56 -0.46 11.36
CA MET A 119 12.15 0.88 11.27
C MET A 119 12.63 1.39 12.65
N LEU A 120 11.84 1.15 13.71
CA LEU A 120 12.21 1.55 15.06
C LEU A 120 13.54 0.93 15.52
N HIS A 121 13.76 -0.35 15.21
CA HIS A 121 15.02 -1.04 15.56
C HIS A 121 16.23 -0.52 14.78
N SER A 122 16.02 0.04 13.59
CA SER A 122 17.09 0.59 12.75
C SER A 122 17.26 2.11 12.87
N SER A 123 16.38 2.78 13.62
CA SER A 123 16.37 4.24 13.77
C SER A 123 17.44 4.72 14.76
N THR A 124 17.93 5.95 14.52
CA THR A 124 18.81 6.64 15.48
C THR A 124 18.03 6.99 16.75
N VAL A 125 18.73 7.21 17.86
CA VAL A 125 18.12 7.56 19.16
C VAL A 125 17.21 8.80 19.02
N ASP A 126 17.63 9.77 18.20
CA ASP A 126 16.88 11.03 18.01
C ASP A 126 15.56 10.81 17.25
N ASP A 127 15.51 9.83 16.36
CA ASP A 127 14.33 9.53 15.53
C ASP A 127 13.39 8.50 16.19
N GLN A 128 13.88 7.70 17.14
CA GLN A 128 13.12 6.61 17.77
C GLN A 128 11.81 7.08 18.41
N ALA A 129 11.80 8.23 19.07
CA ALA A 129 10.61 8.75 19.71
C ALA A 129 9.46 8.96 18.71
N LEU A 130 9.77 9.58 17.56
CA LEU A 130 8.77 9.83 16.51
C LEU A 130 8.27 8.53 15.87
N VAL A 131 9.16 7.57 15.60
CA VAL A 131 8.78 6.25 15.05
C VAL A 131 7.90 5.50 16.04
N GLN A 132 8.24 5.53 17.33
CA GLN A 132 7.47 4.88 18.39
C GLN A 132 6.07 5.48 18.55
N GLU A 133 5.95 6.81 18.52
CA GLU A 133 4.64 7.49 18.54
C GLU A 133 3.80 7.10 17.32
N THR A 134 4.42 7.06 16.14
CA THR A 134 3.74 6.68 14.91
C THR A 134 3.26 5.23 14.98
N LEU A 135 4.09 4.32 15.46
CA LEU A 135 3.73 2.92 15.68
C LEU A 135 2.55 2.79 16.66
N ALA A 136 2.54 3.57 17.73
CA ALA A 136 1.43 3.57 18.70
C ALA A 136 0.10 4.00 18.05
N GLU A 137 0.10 5.03 17.21
CA GLU A 137 -1.11 5.48 16.50
C GLU A 137 -1.61 4.44 15.47
N VAL A 138 -0.70 3.79 14.76
CA VAL A 138 -1.07 2.71 13.82
C VAL A 138 -1.64 1.51 14.57
N ASN A 139 -1.05 1.11 15.69
CA ASN A 139 -1.57 0.03 16.53
C ASN A 139 -2.96 0.36 17.10
N GLN A 140 -3.23 1.61 17.44
CA GLN A 140 -4.57 2.02 17.87
C GLN A 140 -5.59 1.88 16.74
N ALA A 141 -5.23 2.29 15.52
CA ALA A 141 -6.11 2.14 14.35
C ALA A 141 -6.34 0.66 14.00
N GLU A 142 -5.32 -0.17 14.05
CA GLU A 142 -5.39 -1.62 13.83
C GLU A 142 -6.31 -2.28 14.87
N ASN A 143 -6.08 -2.05 16.17
CA ASN A 143 -6.91 -2.59 17.24
C ASN A 143 -8.39 -2.17 17.09
N ALA A 144 -8.65 -0.92 16.73
CA ALA A 144 -10.00 -0.45 16.48
C ALA A 144 -10.67 -1.16 15.30
N ALA A 145 -9.93 -1.39 14.20
CA ALA A 145 -10.41 -2.14 13.05
C ALA A 145 -10.66 -3.61 13.41
N MET A 146 -9.74 -4.24 14.13
CA MET A 146 -9.85 -5.62 14.61
C MET A 146 -11.11 -5.80 15.48
N MET A 147 -11.34 -4.93 16.45
CA MET A 147 -12.54 -4.98 17.29
C MET A 147 -13.83 -4.91 16.46
N LYS A 148 -13.85 -4.10 15.39
CA LYS A 148 -14.99 -4.00 14.48
C LYS A 148 -15.20 -5.26 13.65
N VAL A 149 -14.13 -5.94 13.23
CA VAL A 149 -14.20 -7.24 12.53
C VAL A 149 -14.89 -8.29 13.39
N PHE A 150 -14.58 -8.32 14.69
CA PHE A 150 -15.13 -9.33 15.62
C PHE A 150 -16.50 -8.96 16.23
N GLN A 151 -16.99 -7.75 16.03
CA GLN A 151 -18.33 -7.31 16.49
C GLN A 151 -19.47 -7.67 15.50
N LYS A 152 -19.16 -8.35 14.41
CA LYS A 152 -20.13 -8.90 13.45
C LYS A 152 -20.51 -10.30 13.89
#